data_6432126b0856bd30a384ace4d7b5e846
#
_entry.id   6432126b0856bd30a384ace4d7b5e846
#
_cell.length_a   1.000
_cell.length_b   1.000
_cell.length_c   1.000
_cell.angle_alpha   90.00
_cell.angle_beta   90.00
_cell.angle_gamma   90.00
#
_symmetry.space_group_name_H-M   'P 1'
#
loop_
_entity.id
_entity.type
_entity.pdbx_description
1 polymer ?
#
loop_
_entity_poly.entity_id
_entity_poly.type
_entity_poly.pdbx_seq_one_letter_code
_entity_poly.pdbx_strand_id
1 'polypeptide(L)'
;AEVKFAIHPVAGRMPGHMNVLLCEVDVPYDKLYEMDAINGEFKDCDVAIIVGANDVINPAANTAEGTPIYGMPVLNVADAKNVIICNFDTKPGYAGVPNPLYESESTIMMLGDAKETVAQLTEAASGKKSAPKAEETISEEITVGDILSDAKRVIIVPGYGMALAQAQSTVKALCDKLESKGAEVKFAIHPVAGRMPGHM
;
A
#
# COMPACT_ATOMS: atom_id res chain seq x y z
N ALA A 1 5.61 1.59 -19.62
CA ALA A 1 5.38 0.80 -18.41
C ALA A 1 3.91 0.40 -18.33
N GLU A 2 3.61 -0.82 -17.95
CA GLU A 2 2.25 -1.32 -17.77
C GLU A 2 1.87 -1.15 -16.29
N VAL A 3 0.73 -0.52 -16.01
CA VAL A 3 0.25 -0.27 -14.66
C VAL A 3 -1.03 -1.05 -14.41
N LYS A 4 -1.11 -1.79 -13.32
CA LYS A 4 -2.24 -2.64 -12.95
C LYS A 4 -2.68 -2.41 -11.50
N PHE A 5 -3.99 -2.43 -11.26
CA PHE A 5 -4.61 -2.22 -9.95
C PHE A 5 -5.33 -3.49 -9.49
N ALA A 6 -5.18 -3.89 -8.25
CA ALA A 6 -5.91 -5.02 -7.70
C ALA A 6 -7.10 -4.56 -6.86
N ILE A 7 -8.28 -5.04 -7.18
CA ILE A 7 -9.52 -4.65 -6.50
C ILE A 7 -10.28 -5.87 -6.00
N HIS A 8 -10.74 -5.80 -4.76
CA HIS A 8 -11.68 -6.77 -4.21
C HIS A 8 -13.07 -6.15 -3.99
N PRO A 9 -14.15 -6.95 -4.15
CA PRO A 9 -15.53 -6.47 -4.22
C PRO A 9 -16.10 -5.82 -2.95
N VAL A 10 -15.45 -5.92 -1.80
CA VAL A 10 -15.91 -5.31 -0.53
C VAL A 10 -14.92 -4.36 0.13
N ALA A 11 -14.00 -3.78 -0.64
CA ALA A 11 -13.13 -2.72 -0.15
C ALA A 11 -13.91 -1.40 0.02
N GLY A 12 -13.90 -0.82 1.20
CA GLY A 12 -14.58 0.43 1.50
C GLY A 12 -15.86 0.26 2.31
N ARG A 13 -16.70 1.29 2.28
CA ARG A 13 -18.02 1.28 2.94
C ARG A 13 -19.02 0.38 2.22
N MET A 14 -18.72 -0.03 1.01
CA MET A 14 -19.52 -0.89 0.16
C MET A 14 -18.60 -1.65 -0.82
N PRO A 15 -19.05 -2.76 -1.41
CA PRO A 15 -18.34 -3.41 -2.49
C PRO A 15 -17.95 -2.43 -3.60
N GLY A 16 -16.69 -2.46 -4.03
CA GLY A 16 -16.21 -1.59 -5.11
C GLY A 16 -15.85 -0.15 -4.70
N HIS A 17 -15.83 0.20 -3.40
CA HIS A 17 -15.54 1.57 -2.97
C HIS A 17 -14.16 2.07 -3.42
N MET A 18 -13.12 1.24 -3.33
CA MET A 18 -11.78 1.63 -3.82
C MET A 18 -11.75 1.82 -5.32
N ASN A 19 -12.49 1.00 -6.07
CA ASN A 19 -12.64 1.15 -7.51
C ASN A 19 -13.23 2.51 -7.85
N VAL A 20 -14.30 2.91 -7.16
CA VAL A 20 -14.96 4.22 -7.38
C VAL A 20 -13.98 5.35 -7.09
N LEU A 21 -13.31 5.34 -5.92
CA LEU A 21 -12.35 6.39 -5.56
C LEU A 21 -11.19 6.52 -6.55
N LEU A 22 -10.70 5.40 -7.08
CA LEU A 22 -9.61 5.42 -8.06
C LEU A 22 -10.12 5.87 -9.44
N CYS A 23 -11.35 5.50 -9.82
CA CYS A 23 -11.97 5.97 -11.06
C CYS A 23 -12.30 7.48 -11.03
N GLU A 24 -12.63 8.04 -9.85
CA GLU A 24 -12.84 9.49 -9.67
C GLU A 24 -11.60 10.32 -10.02
N VAL A 25 -10.43 9.71 -9.97
CA VAL A 25 -9.14 10.34 -10.31
C VAL A 25 -8.53 9.77 -11.60
N ASP A 26 -9.37 9.26 -12.49
CA ASP A 26 -9.00 8.75 -13.81
C ASP A 26 -7.94 7.63 -13.79
N VAL A 27 -7.98 6.76 -12.78
CA VAL A 27 -7.20 5.52 -12.81
C VAL A 27 -7.88 4.52 -13.73
N PRO A 28 -7.21 4.03 -14.81
CA PRO A 28 -7.79 3.07 -15.74
C PRO A 28 -8.16 1.74 -15.08
N TYR A 29 -9.30 1.18 -15.47
CA TYR A 29 -9.83 -0.07 -14.88
C TYR A 29 -8.93 -1.29 -15.12
N ASP A 30 -8.19 -1.33 -16.21
CA ASP A 30 -7.24 -2.39 -16.56
C ASP A 30 -6.00 -2.42 -15.64
N LYS A 31 -5.82 -1.38 -14.83
CA LYS A 31 -4.79 -1.30 -13.79
C LYS A 31 -5.25 -1.83 -12.43
N LEU A 32 -6.52 -2.15 -12.28
CA LEU A 32 -7.14 -2.59 -11.03
C LEU A 32 -7.16 -4.12 -10.97
N TYR A 33 -6.41 -4.72 -10.07
CA TYR A 33 -6.28 -6.18 -9.93
C TYR A 33 -6.94 -6.68 -8.67
N GLU A 34 -7.70 -7.73 -8.78
CA GLU A 34 -8.19 -8.49 -7.64
C GLU A 34 -7.05 -9.24 -6.94
N MET A 35 -7.23 -9.49 -5.65
CA MET A 35 -6.24 -10.11 -4.79
C MET A 35 -5.69 -11.42 -5.36
N ASP A 36 -6.56 -12.32 -5.81
CA ASP A 36 -6.16 -13.62 -6.34
C ASP A 36 -5.31 -13.51 -7.61
N ALA A 37 -5.55 -12.49 -8.41
CA ALA A 37 -4.81 -12.25 -9.64
C ALA A 37 -3.42 -11.65 -9.39
N ILE A 38 -3.28 -10.83 -8.33
CA ILE A 38 -2.04 -10.07 -8.09
C ILE A 38 -1.12 -10.70 -7.03
N ASN A 39 -1.64 -11.55 -6.14
CA ASN A 39 -0.84 -12.10 -5.04
C ASN A 39 0.43 -12.83 -5.51
N GLY A 40 0.35 -13.52 -6.63
CA GLY A 40 1.52 -14.19 -7.21
C GLY A 40 2.58 -13.24 -7.77
N GLU A 41 2.28 -11.96 -7.97
CA GLU A 41 3.20 -10.99 -8.58
C GLU A 41 4.05 -10.24 -7.55
N PHE A 42 3.70 -10.27 -6.25
CA PHE A 42 4.49 -9.57 -5.22
C PHE A 42 5.94 -10.06 -5.15
N LYS A 43 6.20 -11.34 -5.36
CA LYS A 43 7.56 -11.91 -5.41
C LYS A 43 8.45 -11.32 -6.50
N ASP A 44 7.84 -10.80 -7.55
CA ASP A 44 8.53 -10.17 -8.68
C ASP A 44 8.50 -8.63 -8.59
N CYS A 45 7.86 -8.09 -7.56
CA CYS A 45 7.71 -6.65 -7.32
C CYS A 45 8.96 -6.07 -6.68
N ASP A 46 9.44 -4.94 -7.18
CA ASP A 46 10.57 -4.24 -6.60
C ASP A 46 10.17 -3.44 -5.36
N VAL A 47 8.99 -2.81 -5.40
CA VAL A 47 8.46 -2.01 -4.29
C VAL A 47 6.95 -2.19 -4.16
N ALA A 48 6.48 -2.62 -2.98
CA ALA A 48 5.08 -2.55 -2.58
C ALA A 48 4.85 -1.27 -1.76
N ILE A 49 3.91 -0.42 -2.18
CA ILE A 49 3.54 0.82 -1.49
C ILE A 49 2.15 0.64 -0.89
N ILE A 50 2.06 0.65 0.42
CA ILE A 50 0.82 0.49 1.16
C ILE A 50 0.33 1.87 1.63
N VAL A 51 -0.94 2.18 1.37
CA VAL A 51 -1.54 3.46 1.72
C VAL A 51 -2.77 3.24 2.59
N GLY A 52 -2.58 3.29 3.90
CA GLY A 52 -3.67 3.17 4.88
C GLY A 52 -4.30 1.78 4.96
N ALA A 53 -3.52 0.70 4.78
CA ALA A 53 -3.94 -0.68 5.00
C ALA A 53 -3.18 -1.31 6.17
N ASN A 54 -3.81 -2.23 6.92
CA ASN A 54 -3.22 -2.94 8.05
C ASN A 54 -3.60 -4.44 8.02
N ASP A 55 -4.78 -4.84 8.54
CA ASP A 55 -5.16 -6.26 8.65
C ASP A 55 -5.07 -7.01 7.31
N VAL A 56 -5.42 -6.35 6.22
CA VAL A 56 -5.46 -6.93 4.86
C VAL A 56 -4.08 -7.25 4.26
N ILE A 57 -3.02 -6.79 4.91
CA ILE A 57 -1.62 -7.08 4.55
C ILE A 57 -0.87 -7.78 5.68
N ASN A 58 -1.57 -8.15 6.76
CA ASN A 58 -0.94 -8.72 7.96
C ASN A 58 -0.63 -10.21 7.77
N PRO A 59 0.64 -10.62 7.69
CA PRO A 59 1.01 -12.02 7.50
C PRO A 59 0.61 -12.93 8.68
N ALA A 60 0.31 -12.37 9.86
CA ALA A 60 -0.23 -13.12 10.99
C ALA A 60 -1.55 -13.83 10.65
N ALA A 61 -2.28 -13.38 9.64
CA ALA A 61 -3.48 -14.07 9.14
C ALA A 61 -3.19 -15.53 8.72
N ASN A 62 -1.98 -15.82 8.27
CA ASN A 62 -1.58 -17.16 7.84
C ASN A 62 -1.02 -18.03 8.95
N THR A 63 -0.58 -17.45 10.08
CA THR A 63 0.23 -18.15 11.09
C THR A 63 -0.30 -18.06 12.52
N ALA A 64 -1.05 -17.02 12.87
CA ALA A 64 -1.49 -16.76 14.24
C ALA A 64 -2.81 -17.46 14.57
N GLU A 65 -2.77 -18.79 14.73
CA GLU A 65 -3.94 -19.57 15.13
C GLU A 65 -4.61 -19.03 16.40
N GLY A 66 -5.94 -19.05 16.42
CA GLY A 66 -6.74 -18.57 17.57
C GLY A 66 -6.91 -17.05 17.64
N THR A 67 -6.38 -16.28 16.68
CA THR A 67 -6.63 -14.84 16.58
C THR A 67 -7.79 -14.53 15.61
N PRO A 68 -8.46 -13.37 15.77
CA PRO A 68 -9.58 -12.99 14.88
C PRO A 68 -9.20 -12.86 13.41
N ILE A 69 -7.91 -12.67 13.09
CA ILE A 69 -7.42 -12.52 11.73
C ILE A 69 -7.08 -13.85 11.06
N TYR A 70 -6.91 -14.93 11.82
CA TYR A 70 -6.45 -16.22 11.30
C TYR A 70 -7.37 -16.76 10.20
N GLY A 71 -6.79 -17.16 9.08
CA GLY A 71 -7.51 -17.65 7.90
C GLY A 71 -8.15 -16.57 7.03
N MET A 72 -8.00 -15.30 7.38
CA MET A 72 -8.43 -14.21 6.49
C MET A 72 -7.50 -14.15 5.27
N PRO A 73 -8.03 -14.11 4.05
CA PRO A 73 -7.20 -13.86 2.87
C PRO A 73 -6.50 -12.50 2.98
N VAL A 74 -5.21 -12.44 2.67
CA VAL A 74 -4.39 -11.23 2.75
C VAL A 74 -3.60 -11.02 1.46
N LEU A 75 -3.18 -9.78 1.22
CA LEU A 75 -2.24 -9.44 0.17
C LEU A 75 -0.81 -9.78 0.64
N ASN A 76 -0.08 -10.53 -0.17
CA ASN A 76 1.26 -11.05 0.17
C ASN A 76 2.36 -10.02 -0.04
N VAL A 77 2.17 -8.81 0.48
CA VAL A 77 3.10 -7.68 0.28
C VAL A 77 4.50 -7.95 0.85
N ALA A 78 4.60 -8.84 1.84
CA ALA A 78 5.88 -9.27 2.42
C ALA A 78 6.81 -9.97 1.41
N ASP A 79 6.27 -10.48 0.30
CA ASP A 79 7.06 -11.13 -0.74
C ASP A 79 7.78 -10.12 -1.67
N ALA A 80 7.42 -8.82 -1.61
CA ALA A 80 8.09 -7.78 -2.37
C ALA A 80 9.52 -7.51 -1.84
N LYS A 81 10.43 -7.06 -2.72
CA LYS A 81 11.82 -6.77 -2.33
C LYS A 81 11.90 -5.65 -1.30
N ASN A 82 11.06 -4.62 -1.45
CA ASN A 82 10.93 -3.51 -0.51
C ASN A 82 9.46 -3.22 -0.27
N VAL A 83 9.13 -2.84 0.96
CA VAL A 83 7.76 -2.49 1.37
C VAL A 83 7.78 -1.11 1.99
N ILE A 84 6.99 -0.18 1.46
CA ILE A 84 6.81 1.17 2.01
C ILE A 84 5.39 1.27 2.54
N ILE A 85 5.22 1.56 3.83
CA ILE A 85 3.91 1.63 4.48
C ILE A 85 3.62 3.06 4.94
N CYS A 86 2.62 3.66 4.31
CA CYS A 86 2.08 4.98 4.67
C CYS A 86 0.84 4.78 5.57
N ASN A 87 1.03 4.76 6.87
CA ASN A 87 -0.02 4.61 7.87
C ASN A 87 0.03 5.74 8.90
N PHE A 88 -1.12 6.02 9.54
CA PHE A 88 -1.20 7.08 10.55
C PHE A 88 -0.37 6.74 11.80
N ASP A 89 -0.40 5.48 12.22
CA ASP A 89 0.37 4.94 13.35
C ASP A 89 0.67 3.44 13.14
N THR A 90 1.37 2.82 14.08
CA THR A 90 1.73 1.39 14.08
C THR A 90 0.78 0.52 14.89
N LYS A 91 -0.34 1.07 15.38
CA LYS A 91 -1.30 0.31 16.19
C LYS A 91 -1.93 -0.82 15.39
N PRO A 92 -2.33 -1.90 16.06
CA PRO A 92 -3.10 -2.97 15.44
C PRO A 92 -4.33 -2.42 14.70
N GLY A 93 -4.69 -3.08 13.60
CA GLY A 93 -5.89 -2.78 12.85
C GLY A 93 -7.17 -3.21 13.59
N TYR A 94 -8.27 -3.31 12.88
CA TYR A 94 -9.57 -3.67 13.45
C TYR A 94 -9.59 -5.05 14.13
N ALA A 95 -8.79 -6.00 13.63
CA ALA A 95 -8.66 -7.32 14.23
C ALA A 95 -7.93 -7.31 15.59
N GLY A 96 -7.30 -6.20 15.98
CA GLY A 96 -6.55 -6.09 17.23
C GLY A 96 -5.25 -6.91 17.27
N VAL A 97 -4.78 -7.41 16.15
CA VAL A 97 -3.59 -8.25 16.05
C VAL A 97 -2.41 -7.41 15.54
N PRO A 98 -1.26 -7.39 16.27
CA PRO A 98 -0.07 -6.70 15.79
C PRO A 98 0.36 -7.18 14.40
N ASN A 99 0.89 -6.28 13.59
CA ASN A 99 1.33 -6.61 12.25
C ASN A 99 2.86 -6.77 12.22
N PRO A 100 3.39 -8.00 12.15
CA PRO A 100 4.84 -8.24 12.18
C PRO A 100 5.55 -7.67 10.95
N LEU A 101 4.84 -7.32 9.89
CA LEU A 101 5.41 -6.67 8.70
C LEU A 101 6.07 -5.33 9.05
N TYR A 102 5.59 -4.63 10.08
CA TYR A 102 6.12 -3.31 10.48
C TYR A 102 7.54 -3.38 11.05
N GLU A 103 7.95 -4.55 11.55
CA GLU A 103 9.28 -4.81 12.09
C GLU A 103 10.22 -5.53 11.11
N SER A 104 9.76 -5.75 9.87
CA SER A 104 10.55 -6.43 8.83
C SER A 104 11.68 -5.51 8.32
N GLU A 105 12.87 -6.07 8.10
CA GLU A 105 14.03 -5.35 7.53
C GLU A 105 13.77 -4.76 6.12
N SER A 106 12.85 -5.37 5.37
CA SER A 106 12.44 -4.88 4.04
C SER A 106 11.38 -3.77 4.08
N THR A 107 10.91 -3.39 5.29
CA THR A 107 9.79 -2.46 5.47
C THR A 107 10.26 -1.08 5.93
N ILE A 108 9.81 -0.06 5.21
CA ILE A 108 9.99 1.35 5.57
C ILE A 108 8.64 1.91 6.00
N MET A 109 8.57 2.39 7.26
CA MET A 109 7.37 3.01 7.80
C MET A 109 7.39 4.52 7.57
N MET A 110 6.34 5.05 6.94
CA MET A 110 6.07 6.48 6.82
C MET A 110 4.80 6.80 7.60
N LEU A 111 4.98 7.32 8.81
CA LEU A 111 3.87 7.59 9.72
C LEU A 111 3.30 8.99 9.52
N GLY A 112 1.98 9.12 9.55
CA GLY A 112 1.26 10.36 9.43
C GLY A 112 0.05 10.28 8.51
N ASP A 113 -0.50 11.45 8.14
CA ASP A 113 -1.61 11.52 7.20
C ASP A 113 -1.21 10.96 5.82
N ALA A 114 -2.06 10.12 5.26
CA ALA A 114 -1.76 9.44 3.99
C ALA A 114 -1.54 10.41 2.81
N LYS A 115 -2.22 11.56 2.81
CA LYS A 115 -2.05 12.57 1.77
C LYS A 115 -0.68 13.23 1.85
N GLU A 116 -0.19 13.49 3.08
CA GLU A 116 1.13 14.09 3.31
C GLU A 116 2.26 13.10 3.01
N THR A 117 2.15 11.87 3.52
CA THR A 117 3.18 10.84 3.33
C THR A 117 3.31 10.44 1.85
N VAL A 118 2.21 10.30 1.13
CA VAL A 118 2.25 10.02 -0.32
C VAL A 118 2.78 11.21 -1.13
N ALA A 119 2.53 12.45 -0.71
CA ALA A 119 3.14 13.63 -1.33
C ALA A 119 4.67 13.61 -1.17
N GLN A 120 5.18 13.25 0.02
CA GLN A 120 6.62 13.07 0.26
C GLN A 120 7.22 11.97 -0.63
N LEU A 121 6.51 10.84 -0.83
CA LEU A 121 6.94 9.80 -1.77
C LEU A 121 7.04 10.34 -3.21
N THR A 122 6.10 11.17 -3.62
CA THR A 122 6.10 11.79 -4.96
C THR A 122 7.28 12.74 -5.15
N GLU A 123 7.65 13.49 -4.11
CA GLU A 123 8.82 14.34 -4.10
C GLU A 123 10.12 13.52 -4.12
N ALA A 124 10.21 12.47 -3.30
CA ALA A 124 11.35 11.55 -3.29
C ALA A 124 11.54 10.86 -4.65
N ALA A 125 10.44 10.37 -5.25
CA ALA A 125 10.45 9.84 -6.61
C ALA A 125 10.86 10.88 -7.67
N SER A 126 10.79 12.17 -7.37
CA SER A 126 11.24 13.25 -8.26
C SER A 126 12.74 13.56 -8.14
N GLY A 127 13.46 12.88 -7.23
CA GLY A 127 14.89 13.15 -6.98
C GLY A 127 15.13 14.40 -6.14
N LYS A 128 14.12 14.98 -5.53
CA LYS A 128 14.27 16.05 -4.55
C LYS A 128 14.51 15.40 -3.19
N LYS A 129 15.64 15.69 -2.56
CA LYS A 129 15.91 15.29 -1.18
C LYS A 129 14.97 16.05 -0.24
N SER A 130 13.82 15.49 0.03
CA SER A 130 13.03 15.89 1.19
C SER A 130 13.36 14.92 2.33
N ALA A 131 13.88 15.44 3.44
CA ALA A 131 14.13 14.65 4.62
C ALA A 131 12.78 14.20 5.21
N PRO A 132 12.51 12.90 5.38
CA PRO A 132 11.33 12.47 6.09
C PRO A 132 11.46 12.85 7.57
N LYS A 133 10.41 13.45 8.13
CA LYS A 133 10.19 13.48 9.59
C LYS A 133 9.59 12.12 9.98
N ALA A 134 10.40 11.09 9.99
CA ALA A 134 10.04 9.80 10.53
C ALA A 134 11.16 9.35 11.47
N GLU A 135 10.80 8.78 12.61
CA GLU A 135 11.76 8.13 13.49
C GLU A 135 12.40 6.98 12.71
N GLU A 136 13.69 7.15 12.44
CA GLU A 136 14.49 6.25 11.62
C GLU A 136 14.72 4.92 12.33
N THR A 137 14.34 3.83 11.66
CA THR A 137 14.95 2.54 11.90
C THR A 137 15.44 2.01 10.56
N ILE A 138 16.54 2.58 10.05
CA ILE A 138 17.20 2.06 8.83
C ILE A 138 18.71 2.26 8.95
N SER A 139 19.43 1.19 8.60
CA SER A 139 20.87 1.22 8.33
C SER A 139 21.21 2.27 7.24
N GLU A 140 22.27 2.99 7.45
CA GLU A 140 22.70 4.29 6.88
C GLU A 140 22.87 4.42 5.34
N GLU A 141 22.38 3.52 4.45
CA GLU A 141 22.84 3.56 3.06
C GLU A 141 21.78 3.66 1.94
N ILE A 142 20.50 3.38 2.15
CA ILE A 142 19.50 3.41 1.07
C ILE A 142 18.32 4.30 1.44
N THR A 143 18.08 5.36 0.68
CA THR A 143 16.94 6.26 0.91
C THR A 143 15.70 5.79 0.14
N VAL A 144 14.50 6.18 0.61
CA VAL A 144 13.23 5.96 -0.11
C VAL A 144 13.31 6.47 -1.56
N GLY A 145 14.03 7.58 -1.79
CA GLY A 145 14.25 8.14 -3.11
C GLY A 145 15.07 7.22 -4.03
N ASP A 146 16.08 6.54 -3.50
CA ASP A 146 16.90 5.61 -4.26
C ASP A 146 16.09 4.37 -4.64
N ILE A 147 15.35 3.79 -3.68
CA ILE A 147 14.45 2.65 -3.92
C ILE A 147 13.43 2.96 -5.03
N LEU A 148 12.77 4.12 -4.97
CA LEU A 148 11.77 4.52 -5.96
C LEU A 148 12.38 4.91 -7.31
N SER A 149 13.63 5.33 -7.34
CA SER A 149 14.33 5.68 -8.59
C SER A 149 14.73 4.45 -9.38
N ASP A 150 15.10 3.37 -8.72
CA ASP A 150 15.55 2.12 -9.35
C ASP A 150 14.41 1.13 -9.60
N ALA A 151 13.23 1.36 -9.00
CA ALA A 151 12.08 0.48 -9.11
C ALA A 151 11.53 0.43 -10.54
N LYS A 152 11.40 -0.77 -11.09
CA LYS A 152 10.78 -1.05 -12.40
C LYS A 152 9.36 -1.56 -12.28
N ARG A 153 9.07 -2.31 -11.22
CA ARG A 153 7.75 -2.87 -10.93
C ARG A 153 7.31 -2.45 -9.53
N VAL A 154 6.22 -1.70 -9.47
CA VAL A 154 5.66 -1.15 -8.23
C VAL A 154 4.21 -1.60 -8.09
N ILE A 155 3.84 -2.12 -6.92
CA ILE A 155 2.45 -2.45 -6.59
C ILE A 155 1.99 -1.51 -5.48
N ILE A 156 0.90 -0.77 -5.70
CA ILE A 156 0.27 0.10 -4.71
C ILE A 156 -0.93 -0.61 -4.09
N VAL A 157 -0.99 -0.64 -2.77
CA VAL A 157 -2.07 -1.25 -1.99
C VAL A 157 -2.87 -0.15 -1.28
N PRO A 158 -3.96 0.35 -1.87
CA PRO A 158 -4.81 1.35 -1.23
C PRO A 158 -5.69 0.72 -0.16
N GLY A 159 -5.76 1.36 1.00
CA GLY A 159 -6.58 0.93 2.13
C GLY A 159 -7.54 2.00 2.61
N TYR A 160 -8.19 1.74 3.75
CA TYR A 160 -9.17 2.65 4.34
C TYR A 160 -8.56 4.01 4.71
N GLY A 161 -7.30 4.04 5.18
CA GLY A 161 -6.62 5.29 5.50
C GLY A 161 -6.47 6.22 4.30
N MET A 162 -6.27 5.68 3.09
CA MET A 162 -6.29 6.47 1.85
C MET A 162 -7.65 7.15 1.64
N ALA A 163 -8.74 6.40 1.81
CA ALA A 163 -10.09 6.92 1.66
C ALA A 163 -10.43 7.96 2.73
N LEU A 164 -9.99 7.74 3.98
CA LEU A 164 -10.21 8.65 5.10
C LEU A 164 -9.50 9.99 4.89
N ALA A 165 -8.25 9.95 4.44
CA ALA A 165 -7.44 11.13 4.14
C ALA A 165 -7.80 11.78 2.78
N GLN A 166 -8.69 11.17 2.01
CA GLN A 166 -8.99 11.59 0.62
C GLN A 166 -7.71 11.74 -0.24
N ALA A 167 -6.79 10.77 -0.10
CA ALA A 167 -5.46 10.81 -0.71
C ALA A 167 -5.42 10.23 -2.12
N GLN A 168 -6.55 9.85 -2.74
CA GLN A 168 -6.61 9.22 -4.06
C GLN A 168 -5.92 10.06 -5.15
N SER A 169 -6.12 11.37 -5.14
CA SER A 169 -5.47 12.28 -6.11
C SER A 169 -3.95 12.31 -5.94
N THR A 170 -3.47 12.25 -4.69
CA THR A 170 -2.03 12.24 -4.39
C THR A 170 -1.41 10.90 -4.79
N VAL A 171 -2.13 9.80 -4.57
CA VAL A 171 -1.72 8.46 -5.03
C VAL A 171 -1.65 8.40 -6.56
N LYS A 172 -2.63 9.00 -7.26
CA LYS A 172 -2.60 9.10 -8.72
C LYS A 172 -1.37 9.89 -9.20
N ALA A 173 -1.07 11.02 -8.57
CA ALA A 173 0.11 11.82 -8.91
C ALA A 173 1.43 11.05 -8.69
N LEU A 174 1.52 10.24 -7.63
CA LEU A 174 2.65 9.34 -7.41
C LEU A 174 2.75 8.29 -8.52
N CYS A 175 1.63 7.66 -8.88
CA CYS A 175 1.55 6.68 -9.97
C CYS A 175 2.08 7.28 -11.28
N ASP A 176 1.54 8.42 -11.71
CA ASP A 176 1.94 9.12 -12.94
C ASP A 176 3.43 9.48 -12.92
N LYS A 177 3.95 9.85 -11.74
CA LYS A 177 5.36 10.17 -11.57
C LYS A 177 6.25 8.95 -11.75
N LEU A 178 5.91 7.83 -11.13
CA LEU A 178 6.66 6.57 -11.27
C LEU A 178 6.61 6.06 -12.71
N GLU A 179 5.44 6.11 -13.36
CA GLU A 179 5.30 5.73 -14.77
C GLU A 179 6.11 6.63 -15.71
N SER A 180 6.16 7.92 -15.45
CA SER A 180 6.98 8.86 -16.23
C SER A 180 8.48 8.55 -16.17
N LYS A 181 8.92 7.83 -15.13
CA LYS A 181 10.29 7.34 -14.97
C LYS A 181 10.51 5.93 -15.55
N GLY A 182 9.49 5.31 -16.10
CA GLY A 182 9.55 3.99 -16.72
C GLY A 182 9.23 2.83 -15.78
N ALA A 183 8.74 3.09 -14.56
CA ALA A 183 8.27 2.03 -13.67
C ALA A 183 6.91 1.48 -14.15
N GLU A 184 6.71 0.18 -14.01
CA GLU A 184 5.41 -0.47 -14.12
C GLU A 184 4.73 -0.39 -12.74
N VAL A 185 3.60 0.34 -12.64
CA VAL A 185 2.88 0.50 -11.39
C VAL A 185 1.58 -0.30 -11.43
N LYS A 186 1.35 -1.17 -10.43
CA LYS A 186 0.13 -1.95 -10.23
C LYS A 186 -0.53 -1.56 -8.91
N PHE A 187 -1.85 -1.67 -8.82
CA PHE A 187 -2.59 -1.47 -7.58
C PHE A 187 -3.20 -2.78 -7.12
N ALA A 188 -2.91 -3.14 -5.88
CA ALA A 188 -3.46 -4.32 -5.21
C ALA A 188 -4.54 -3.92 -4.21
N ILE A 189 -5.78 -4.34 -4.44
CA ILE A 189 -6.91 -3.97 -3.59
C ILE A 189 -7.47 -5.20 -2.87
N HIS A 190 -7.52 -5.09 -1.56
CA HIS A 190 -8.09 -6.13 -0.71
C HIS A 190 -9.61 -5.96 -0.54
N PRO A 191 -10.38 -7.06 -0.47
CA PRO A 191 -11.84 -7.06 -0.38
C PRO A 191 -12.44 -6.28 0.76
N VAL A 192 -11.77 -6.31 1.89
CA VAL A 192 -12.26 -5.67 3.11
C VAL A 192 -11.45 -4.44 3.48
N ALA A 193 -10.53 -3.98 2.62
CA ALA A 193 -9.83 -2.73 2.84
C ALA A 193 -10.83 -1.57 2.82
N GLY A 194 -10.91 -0.83 3.91
CA GLY A 194 -11.80 0.31 4.07
C GLY A 194 -13.18 0.00 4.67
N ARG A 195 -13.43 -1.21 5.17
CA ARG A 195 -14.62 -1.48 5.95
C ARG A 195 -14.57 -0.72 7.27
N MET A 196 -15.57 0.13 7.53
CA MET A 196 -15.71 0.77 8.84
C MET A 196 -16.11 -0.24 9.90
N PRO A 197 -15.52 -0.18 11.12
CA PRO A 197 -16.08 -0.85 12.30
C PRO A 197 -17.47 -0.28 12.56
N GLY A 198 -18.49 -1.12 12.65
CA GLY A 198 -19.81 -0.71 13.09
C GLY A 198 -20.97 -0.93 12.13
N HIS A 199 -20.83 -1.66 11.06
CA HIS A 199 -21.95 -2.22 10.31
C HIS A 199 -22.16 -3.69 10.70
N MET A 200 -22.76 -3.87 11.84
CA MET A 200 -23.68 -4.98 12.13
C MET A 200 -25.04 -4.39 12.49
#